data_258513b46765273d2e06cdece02d5322
#
_entry.id   258513b46765273d2e06cdece02d5322
#
_cell.length_a   1.000
_cell.length_b   1.000
_cell.length_c   1.000
_cell.angle_alpha   90.00
_cell.angle_beta   90.00
_cell.angle_gamma   90.00
#
_symmetry.space_group_name_H-M   'P 1'
#
loop_
_entity.id
_entity.type
_entity.pdbx_description
1 polymer ?
#
loop_
_entity_poly.entity_id
_entity_poly.type
_entity_poly.pdbx_seq_one_letter_code
_entity_poly.pdbx_strand_id
1 'polypeptide(L)' 'MPNISLDLIEDKIEFFEADDLRALEKKINEQIEHNKALLLSVYHVSHQMHITENGKRWYSAVVHFKAKK' A
#
# COMPACT_ATOMS: atom_id res chain seq x y z
N MET A 1 1.22 -3.96 26.43
CA MET A 1 1.59 -4.01 26.01
C MET A 1 2.35 -3.97 25.58
N PRO A 2 2.52 -4.18 25.63
CA PRO A 2 3.30 -4.20 25.22
C PRO A 2 4.04 -4.10 24.60
N ASN A 3 4.44 -4.29 24.32
CA ASN A 3 5.13 -4.33 23.83
C ASN A 3 5.44 -4.13 22.90
N ILE A 4 5.40 -3.77 22.48
CA ILE A 4 5.68 -3.62 21.67
C ILE A 4 6.33 -3.49 21.00
N SER A 5 6.44 -3.16 20.80
CA SER A 5 7.08 -2.95 20.19
C SER A 5 8.17 -3.04 19.75
N LEU A 6 8.48 -3.01 20.15
CA LEU A 6 9.61 -3.23 19.95
C LEU A 6 9.90 -3.97 18.92
N ASP A 7 9.31 -4.33 18.76
CA ASP A 7 9.49 -5.16 17.97
C ASP A 7 9.45 -4.90 16.82
N LEU A 8 9.03 -4.25 16.82
CA LEU A 8 9.07 -4.61 15.86
C LEU A 8 8.49 -4.20 14.78
N ILE A 9 9.09 -3.91 13.78
CA ILE A 9 8.54 -3.70 12.48
C ILE A 9 8.01 -4.99 11.99
N GLU A 10 6.72 -5.04 11.84
CA GLU A 10 6.05 -6.23 11.38
C GLU A 10 5.47 -6.00 10.01
N ASP A 11 4.92 -7.03 9.42
CA ASP A 11 4.24 -6.92 8.15
C ASP A 11 3.13 -5.89 8.25
N LYS A 12 2.87 -5.23 7.13
CA LYS A 12 1.96 -4.12 7.10
C LYS A 12 1.12 -4.19 5.83
N ILE A 13 -0.15 -3.91 5.96
CA ILE A 13 -1.06 -3.86 4.82
C ILE A 13 -1.51 -2.43 4.64
N GLU A 14 -1.38 -1.92 3.43
CA GLU A 14 -1.82 -0.57 3.14
C GLU A 14 -2.77 -0.55 1.97
N PHE A 15 -3.77 0.31 2.06
CA PHE A 15 -4.79 0.47 1.03
C PHE A 15 -4.59 1.80 0.35
N PHE A 16 -4.78 1.78 -0.98
CA PHE A 16 -4.63 2.98 -1.79
C PHE A 16 -5.80 3.10 -2.72
N GLU A 17 -6.21 4.33 -3.04
CA GLU A 17 -7.24 4.54 -4.04
C GLU A 17 -7.02 5.87 -4.74
N ALA A 18 -7.49 5.93 -5.97
CA ALA A 18 -7.39 7.13 -6.77
C ALA A 18 -8.33 7.02 -7.95
N ASP A 19 -8.66 8.16 -8.55
CA ASP A 19 -9.53 8.19 -9.71
C ASP A 19 -8.74 8.10 -11.02
N ASP A 20 -7.43 7.94 -10.92
CA ASP A 20 -6.54 7.93 -12.06
C ASP A 20 -5.41 6.94 -11.76
N LEU A 21 -5.11 6.10 -12.73
CA LEU A 21 -4.11 5.05 -12.54
C LEU A 21 -2.73 5.61 -12.23
N ARG A 22 -2.36 6.72 -12.90
CA ARG A 22 -1.07 7.34 -12.63
C ARG A 22 -0.98 7.87 -11.21
N ALA A 23 -2.07 8.45 -10.72
CA ALA A 23 -2.11 8.94 -9.36
C ALA A 23 -1.98 7.78 -8.38
N LEU A 24 -2.61 6.65 -8.69
CA LEU A 24 -2.50 5.47 -7.85
C LEU A 24 -1.07 4.95 -7.83
N GLU A 25 -0.44 4.86 -8.99
CA GLU A 25 0.95 4.41 -9.08
C GLU A 25 1.86 5.31 -8.27
N LYS A 26 1.65 6.61 -8.38
CA LYS A 26 2.48 7.56 -7.65
C LYS A 26 2.36 7.37 -6.15
N LYS A 27 1.13 7.24 -5.67
CA LYS A 27 0.91 7.02 -4.23
C LYS A 27 1.60 5.76 -3.75
N ILE A 28 1.48 4.69 -4.51
CA ILE A 28 2.08 3.41 -4.13
C ILE A 28 3.60 3.52 -4.13
N ASN A 29 4.16 4.12 -5.18
CA ASN A 29 5.61 4.23 -5.29
C ASN A 29 6.20 5.10 -4.20
N GLU A 30 5.53 6.17 -3.85
CA GLU A 30 5.98 7.03 -2.76
C GLU A 30 5.99 6.26 -1.45
N GLN A 31 4.97 5.43 -1.24
CA GLN A 31 4.90 4.66 0.00
C GLN A 31 5.93 3.54 0.03
N ILE A 32 6.24 2.97 -1.14
CA ILE A 32 7.30 1.97 -1.22
C ILE A 32 8.63 2.58 -0.78
N GLU A 33 8.93 3.79 -1.28
CA GLU A 33 10.18 4.45 -0.89
C GLU A 33 10.20 4.77 0.60
N HIS A 34 9.06 5.22 1.12
CA HIS A 34 8.94 5.51 2.54
C HIS A 34 9.18 4.24 3.37
N ASN A 35 8.58 3.13 2.94
CA ASN A 35 8.66 1.89 3.69
C ASN A 35 10.02 1.22 3.59
N LYS A 36 10.80 1.53 2.56
CA LYS A 36 12.18 1.04 2.48
C LYS A 36 12.98 1.49 3.68
N ALA A 37 12.76 2.74 4.09
CA ALA A 37 13.47 3.28 5.26
C ALA A 37 13.09 2.53 6.52
N LEU A 38 11.95 1.85 6.52
CA LEU A 38 11.48 1.07 7.65
C LEU A 38 11.81 -0.42 7.49
N LEU A 39 12.63 -0.75 6.52
CA LEU A 39 13.02 -2.13 6.23
C LEU A 39 11.83 -3.00 5.83
N LEU A 40 10.90 -2.39 5.12
CA LEU A 40 9.76 -3.09 4.58
C LEU A 40 9.89 -3.18 3.08
N SER A 41 9.52 -4.30 2.51
CA SER A 41 9.53 -4.48 1.06
C SER A 41 8.19 -4.99 0.60
N VAL A 42 7.87 -4.73 -0.65
CA VAL A 42 6.63 -5.19 -1.23
C VAL A 42 6.65 -6.71 -1.33
N TYR A 43 5.62 -7.33 -0.80
CA TYR A 43 5.47 -8.76 -0.89
C TYR A 43 4.40 -9.13 -1.92
N HIS A 44 3.31 -8.39 -1.91
CA HIS A 44 2.19 -8.69 -2.80
C HIS A 44 1.38 -7.44 -3.05
N VAL A 45 0.91 -7.28 -4.28
CA VAL A 45 0.03 -6.18 -4.65
C VAL A 45 -1.18 -6.78 -5.35
N SER A 46 -2.36 -6.37 -4.96
CA SER A 46 -3.54 -6.66 -5.74
C SER A 46 -4.27 -5.34 -5.99
N HIS A 47 -4.92 -5.26 -7.13
CA HIS A 47 -5.59 -4.03 -7.50
C HIS A 47 -6.92 -4.33 -8.14
N GLN A 48 -7.78 -3.33 -8.12
CA GLN A 48 -9.11 -3.43 -8.70
C GLN A 48 -9.48 -2.09 -9.31
N MET A 49 -10.39 -2.16 -10.25
CA MET A 49 -10.96 -0.95 -10.84
C MET A 49 -12.46 -1.15 -10.86
N HIS A 50 -13.20 -0.13 -10.51
CA HIS A 50 -14.64 -0.20 -10.65
C HIS A 50 -15.14 1.13 -11.20
N ILE A 51 -16.35 1.09 -11.73
CA ILE A 51 -16.96 2.26 -12.32
C ILE A 51 -18.08 2.72 -11.39
N THR A 52 -18.01 3.99 -11.00
CA THR A 52 -19.01 4.55 -10.10
C THR A 52 -20.32 4.79 -10.86
N GLU A 53 -21.35 5.14 -10.14
CA GLU A 53 -22.66 5.40 -10.74
C GLU A 53 -22.60 6.50 -11.79
N ASN A 54 -21.69 7.44 -11.65
CA ASN A 54 -21.53 8.53 -12.60
C ASN A 54 -20.70 8.14 -13.80
N GLY A 55 -20.27 6.89 -13.90
CA GLY A 55 -19.44 6.46 -15.02
C GLY A 55 -17.98 6.77 -14.84
N LYS A 56 -17.56 7.19 -13.66
CA LYS A 56 -16.15 7.46 -13.41
C LYS A 56 -15.43 6.19 -13.00
N ARG A 57 -14.18 6.11 -13.40
CA ARG A 57 -13.34 4.98 -13.00
C ARG A 57 -12.70 5.27 -11.67
N TRP A 58 -12.65 4.26 -10.85
CA TRP A 58 -12.04 4.36 -9.53
C TRP A 58 -11.10 3.18 -9.36
N TYR A 59 -9.87 3.48 -8.98
CA TYR A 59 -8.84 2.45 -8.86
C TYR A 59 -8.47 2.29 -7.40
N SER A 60 -8.30 1.05 -6.99
CA SER A 60 -7.84 0.78 -5.64
C SER A 60 -6.80 -0.32 -5.67
N ALA A 61 -5.97 -0.34 -4.66
CA ALA A 61 -4.94 -1.35 -4.54
C ALA A 61 -4.69 -1.65 -3.08
N VAL A 62 -4.30 -2.88 -2.83
CA VAL A 62 -3.88 -3.31 -1.51
C VAL A 62 -2.46 -3.81 -1.66
N VAL A 63 -1.57 -3.28 -0.85
CA VAL A 63 -0.17 -3.67 -0.90
C VAL A 63 0.22 -4.27 0.43
N HIS A 64 0.77 -5.47 0.36
CA HIS A 64 1.28 -6.14 1.54
C HIS A 64 2.79 -5.91 1.60
N PHE A 65 3.23 -5.22 2.62
CA PHE A 65 4.65 -4.99 2.88
C PHE A 65 5.12 -5.99 3.90
N LYS A 66 6.24 -6.60 3.61
CA LYS A 66 6.78 -7.61 4.49
C LYS A 66 8.05 -7.12 5.13
N ALA A 67 8.19 -7.37 6.42
CA ALA A 67 9.38 -6.95 7.15
C ALA A 67 10.58 -7.75 6.67
N LYS A 68 11.69 -7.07 6.51
CA LYS A 68 12.95 -7.72 6.19
C LYS A 68 13.62 -8.13 7.47
N LYS A 69 14.16 -9.29 7.47
CA LYS A 69 14.89 -9.75 8.64
C LYS A 69 16.35 -9.89 8.36
#